data_75a0e4fae590d243c624121c8544bf60
#
_entry.id   75a0e4fae590d243c624121c8544bf60
#
_cell.length_a   1.000
_cell.length_b   1.000
_cell.length_c   1.000
_cell.angle_alpha   90.00
_cell.angle_beta   90.00
_cell.angle_gamma   90.00
#
_symmetry.space_group_name_H-M   'P 1'
#
loop_
_entity.id
_entity.type
_entity.pdbx_description
1 polymer ?
#
loop_
_entity_poly.entity_id
_entity_poly.type
_entity_poly.pdbx_seq_one_letter_code
_entity_poly.pdbx_strand_id
1 'polypeptide(L)'
;MASLRFYLDENVPVQVARQLRLRNIDAVTVRDLGLLGVDDRNHLQNATEQGRVLCTYDADFLHLAASGAEHAGIVFGQQDLHYIGEWVNWLTLMHAIYSVDEMKNRVEFL
;
A
#
# COMPACT_ATOMS: atom_id res chain seq x y z
N MET A 1 7.05 4.26 18.77
CA MET A 1 5.95 4.53 17.85
C MET A 1 5.91 3.50 16.75
N ALA A 2 4.72 3.12 16.34
CA ALA A 2 4.57 2.15 15.26
C ALA A 2 4.96 2.80 13.92
N SER A 3 5.77 2.08 13.15
CA SER A 3 6.15 2.48 11.80
C SER A 3 5.11 2.00 10.79
N LEU A 4 5.05 2.66 9.63
CA LEU A 4 4.17 2.23 8.55
C LEU A 4 4.53 0.82 8.10
N ARG A 5 3.50 0.05 7.78
CA ARG A 5 3.60 -1.27 7.17
C ARG A 5 2.77 -1.24 5.90
N PHE A 6 3.16 -2.01 4.89
CA PHE A 6 2.60 -1.90 3.56
C PHE A 6 1.93 -3.20 3.11
N TYR A 7 0.89 -3.02 2.31
CA TYR A 7 0.12 -4.11 1.68
C TYR A 7 0.09 -3.81 0.18
N LEU A 8 0.76 -4.64 -0.62
CA LEU A 8 0.90 -4.41 -2.05
C LEU A 8 -0.15 -5.20 -2.82
N ASP A 9 -0.96 -4.48 -3.59
CA ASP A 9 -1.95 -5.05 -4.49
C ASP A 9 -1.28 -5.90 -5.58
N GLU A 10 -2.06 -6.78 -6.21
CA GLU A 10 -1.52 -7.81 -7.12
C GLU A 10 -0.77 -7.26 -8.33
N ASN A 11 -1.09 -6.03 -8.78
CA ASN A 11 -0.43 -5.40 -9.93
C ASN A 11 0.85 -4.65 -9.58
N VAL A 12 1.12 -4.41 -8.30
CA VAL A 12 2.38 -3.82 -7.86
C VAL A 12 3.45 -4.92 -7.86
N PRO A 13 4.61 -4.71 -8.51
CA PRO A 13 5.62 -5.76 -8.60
C PRO A 13 6.07 -6.28 -7.23
N VAL A 14 6.16 -7.60 -7.10
CA VAL A 14 6.58 -8.23 -5.83
C VAL A 14 7.99 -7.83 -5.41
N GLN A 15 8.83 -7.41 -6.36
CA GLN A 15 10.17 -6.93 -6.09
C GLN A 15 10.17 -5.71 -5.17
N VAL A 16 9.10 -4.90 -5.22
CA VAL A 16 8.96 -3.75 -4.31
C VAL A 16 8.94 -4.23 -2.86
N ALA A 17 8.13 -5.24 -2.55
CA ALA A 17 8.08 -5.81 -1.19
C ALA A 17 9.43 -6.39 -0.77
N ARG A 18 10.11 -7.08 -1.67
CA ARG A 18 11.44 -7.65 -1.40
C ARG A 18 12.44 -6.56 -1.03
N GLN A 19 12.47 -5.48 -1.80
CA GLN A 19 13.39 -4.37 -1.54
C GLN A 19 13.07 -3.65 -0.23
N LEU A 20 11.79 -3.50 0.09
CA LEU A 20 11.38 -2.91 1.36
C LEU A 20 11.82 -3.78 2.54
N ARG A 21 11.63 -5.09 2.44
CA ARG A 21 12.04 -6.03 3.49
C ARG A 21 13.55 -5.99 3.73
N LEU A 22 14.34 -5.84 2.67
CA LEU A 22 15.80 -5.68 2.80
C LEU A 22 16.18 -4.43 3.60
N ARG A 23 15.28 -3.45 3.67
CA ARG A 23 15.46 -2.21 4.44
C ARG A 23 14.78 -2.26 5.79
N ASN A 24 14.39 -3.45 6.25
CA ASN A 24 13.67 -3.68 7.51
C ASN A 24 12.31 -2.97 7.56
N ILE A 25 11.67 -2.82 6.40
CA ILE A 25 10.33 -2.27 6.28
C ILE A 25 9.35 -3.41 6.05
N ASP A 26 8.32 -3.50 6.89
CA ASP A 26 7.33 -4.58 6.82
C ASP A 26 6.41 -4.36 5.62
N ALA A 27 6.44 -5.26 4.67
CA ALA A 27 5.60 -5.23 3.48
C ALA A 27 5.17 -6.65 3.13
N VAL A 28 3.88 -6.79 2.78
CA VAL A 28 3.32 -8.05 2.29
C VAL A 28 2.67 -7.81 0.94
N THR A 29 2.57 -8.85 0.13
CA THR A 29 1.84 -8.82 -1.13
C THR A 29 0.59 -9.66 -1.02
N VAL A 30 -0.40 -9.39 -1.88
CA VAL A 30 -1.60 -10.25 -1.95
C VAL A 30 -1.23 -11.68 -2.28
N ARG A 31 -0.14 -11.88 -3.04
CA ARG A 31 0.39 -13.21 -3.35
C ARG A 31 0.88 -13.93 -2.10
N ASP A 32 1.62 -13.22 -1.23
CA ASP A 32 2.10 -13.78 0.05
C ASP A 32 0.95 -14.24 0.93
N LEU A 33 -0.17 -13.52 0.86
CA LEU A 33 -1.35 -13.80 1.69
C LEU A 33 -2.31 -14.82 1.06
N GLY A 34 -2.03 -15.27 -0.17
CA GLY A 34 -2.92 -16.20 -0.87
C GLY A 34 -4.24 -15.56 -1.29
N LEU A 35 -4.27 -14.25 -1.52
CA LEU A 35 -5.49 -13.48 -1.78
C LEU A 35 -5.60 -13.00 -3.23
N LEU A 36 -4.92 -13.63 -4.18
CA LEU A 36 -5.06 -13.31 -5.59
C LEU A 36 -6.52 -13.52 -6.03
N GLY A 37 -7.06 -12.56 -6.79
CA GLY A 37 -8.43 -12.63 -7.30
C GLY A 37 -9.51 -12.19 -6.32
N VAL A 38 -9.15 -11.79 -5.10
CA VAL A 38 -10.08 -11.20 -4.13
C VAL A 38 -10.47 -9.79 -4.63
N ASP A 39 -11.70 -9.36 -4.39
CA ASP A 39 -12.16 -8.06 -4.86
C ASP A 39 -11.51 -6.89 -4.07
N ASP A 40 -11.61 -5.68 -4.63
CA ASP A 40 -10.95 -4.48 -4.09
C ASP A 40 -11.44 -4.10 -2.69
N ARG A 41 -12.74 -4.24 -2.44
CA ARG A 41 -13.31 -3.94 -1.13
C ARG A 41 -12.72 -4.85 -0.04
N ASN A 42 -12.56 -6.13 -0.35
CA ASN A 42 -11.98 -7.09 0.58
C ASN A 42 -10.49 -6.86 0.77
N HIS A 43 -9.75 -6.48 -0.28
CA HIS A 43 -8.33 -6.10 -0.14
C HIS A 43 -8.19 -4.89 0.78
N LEU A 44 -9.01 -3.86 0.58
CA LEU A 44 -8.95 -2.68 1.42
C LEU A 44 -9.28 -3.02 2.88
N GLN A 45 -10.30 -3.84 3.10
CA GLN A 45 -10.67 -4.28 4.44
C GLN A 45 -9.53 -5.06 5.10
N ASN A 46 -8.92 -6.00 4.38
CA ASN A 46 -7.81 -6.79 4.91
C ASN A 46 -6.61 -5.91 5.28
N ALA A 47 -6.24 -4.97 4.42
CA ALA A 47 -5.15 -4.04 4.69
C ALA A 47 -5.47 -3.21 5.93
N THR A 48 -6.70 -2.71 6.05
CA THR A 48 -7.15 -1.88 7.16
C THR A 48 -7.11 -2.67 8.48
N GLU A 49 -7.59 -3.90 8.49
CA GLU A 49 -7.58 -4.76 9.66
C GLU A 49 -6.16 -5.06 10.14
N GLN A 50 -5.22 -5.17 9.21
CA GLN A 50 -3.81 -5.39 9.52
C GLN A 50 -3.07 -4.10 9.87
N GLY A 51 -3.73 -2.94 9.75
CA GLY A 51 -3.09 -1.64 9.95
C GLY A 51 -2.04 -1.33 8.90
N ARG A 52 -2.23 -1.81 7.66
CA ARG A 52 -1.26 -1.65 6.57
C ARG A 52 -1.73 -0.61 5.56
N VAL A 53 -0.79 0.16 5.04
CA VAL A 53 -1.01 1.10 3.93
C VAL A 53 -1.12 0.30 2.64
N LEU A 54 -2.21 0.48 1.92
CA LEU A 54 -2.44 -0.21 0.64
C LEU A 54 -1.72 0.54 -0.49
N CYS A 55 -0.94 -0.21 -1.27
CA CYS A 55 -0.22 0.31 -2.45
C CYS A 55 -0.85 -0.30 -3.70
N THR A 56 -1.25 0.53 -4.65
CA THR A 56 -2.03 0.07 -5.80
C THR A 56 -1.84 0.95 -7.02
N TYR A 57 -2.11 0.39 -8.20
CA TYR A 57 -2.29 1.12 -9.45
C TYR A 57 -3.77 1.30 -9.80
N ASP A 58 -4.69 0.70 -9.04
CA ASP A 58 -6.10 0.63 -9.39
C ASP A 58 -6.88 1.81 -8.80
N ALA A 59 -7.47 2.62 -9.68
CA ALA A 59 -8.26 3.79 -9.29
C ALA A 59 -9.54 3.42 -8.52
N ASP A 60 -9.99 2.18 -8.57
CA ASP A 60 -11.18 1.75 -7.82
C ASP A 60 -10.99 1.93 -6.31
N PHE A 61 -9.76 1.81 -5.81
CA PHE A 61 -9.46 2.09 -4.40
C PHE A 61 -9.65 3.56 -4.05
N LEU A 62 -9.41 4.46 -5.01
CA LEU A 62 -9.67 5.90 -4.82
C LEU A 62 -11.18 6.16 -4.68
N HIS A 63 -11.99 5.44 -5.44
CA HIS A 63 -13.45 5.54 -5.34
C HIS A 63 -13.95 5.02 -3.99
N LEU A 64 -13.39 3.92 -3.49
CA LEU A 64 -13.72 3.40 -2.16
C LEU A 64 -13.39 4.40 -1.08
N ALA A 65 -12.22 5.03 -1.14
CA ALA A 65 -11.81 6.05 -0.19
C ALA A 65 -12.75 7.27 -0.24
N ALA A 66 -13.10 7.73 -1.45
CA ALA A 66 -14.00 8.86 -1.66
C ALA A 66 -15.41 8.56 -1.14
N SER A 67 -15.83 7.30 -1.12
CA SER A 67 -17.15 6.90 -0.60
C SER A 67 -17.18 6.81 0.93
N GLY A 68 -16.08 7.09 1.61
CA GLY A 68 -16.01 7.14 3.06
C GLY A 68 -15.49 5.87 3.72
N ALA A 69 -14.96 4.90 2.97
CA ALA A 69 -14.36 3.71 3.56
C ALA A 69 -13.16 4.10 4.41
N GLU A 70 -13.10 3.58 5.63
CA GLU A 70 -11.95 3.79 6.50
C GLU A 70 -10.78 2.91 6.03
N HIS A 71 -9.56 3.45 6.15
CA HIS A 71 -8.35 2.72 5.79
C HIS A 71 -7.12 3.27 6.52
N ALA A 72 -6.06 2.48 6.54
CA ALA A 72 -4.79 2.86 7.17
C ALA A 72 -3.90 3.72 6.27
N GLY A 73 -4.35 4.04 5.08
CA GLY A 73 -3.65 4.81 4.07
C GLY A 73 -3.68 4.09 2.73
N ILE A 74 -3.67 4.86 1.66
CA ILE A 74 -3.59 4.35 0.29
C ILE A 74 -2.50 5.14 -0.43
N VAL A 75 -1.59 4.43 -1.11
CA VAL A 75 -0.63 5.03 -2.03
C VAL A 75 -0.97 4.58 -3.43
N PHE A 76 -1.29 5.54 -4.28
CA PHE A 76 -1.69 5.28 -5.66
C PHE A 76 -0.57 5.65 -6.62
N GLY A 77 -0.17 4.70 -7.46
CA GLY A 77 0.81 4.92 -8.53
C GLY A 77 0.15 4.78 -9.90
N GLN A 78 0.81 5.32 -10.93
CA GLN A 78 0.37 5.16 -12.32
C GLN A 78 1.25 4.09 -12.97
N GLN A 79 0.64 3.02 -13.47
CA GLN A 79 1.35 1.83 -13.95
C GLN A 79 2.34 2.14 -15.07
N ASP A 80 2.02 3.10 -15.93
CA ASP A 80 2.88 3.49 -17.06
C ASP A 80 4.04 4.40 -16.65
N LEU A 81 4.00 5.00 -15.48
CA LEU A 81 4.97 5.99 -15.02
C LEU A 81 5.79 5.54 -13.81
N HIS A 82 5.27 4.64 -13.01
CA HIS A 82 5.87 4.29 -11.72
C HIS A 82 6.27 2.82 -11.69
N TYR A 83 7.58 2.58 -11.65
CA TYR A 83 8.20 1.27 -11.65
C TYR A 83 8.74 0.93 -10.25
N ILE A 84 9.52 -0.14 -10.18
CA ILE A 84 10.02 -0.67 -8.90
C ILE A 84 10.81 0.38 -8.11
N GLY A 85 11.72 1.09 -8.77
CA GLY A 85 12.59 2.08 -8.11
C GLY A 85 11.81 3.21 -7.48
N GLU A 86 10.82 3.77 -8.18
CA GLU A 86 9.98 4.87 -7.68
C GLU A 86 9.14 4.42 -6.49
N TRP A 87 8.57 3.22 -6.55
CA TRP A 87 7.83 2.65 -5.43
C TRP A 87 8.72 2.50 -4.19
N VAL A 88 9.89 1.87 -4.36
CA VAL A 88 10.81 1.63 -3.25
C VAL A 88 11.26 2.93 -2.61
N ASN A 89 11.66 3.91 -3.42
CA ASN A 89 12.13 5.21 -2.93
C ASN A 89 11.01 5.95 -2.18
N TRP A 90 9.81 6.00 -2.75
CA TRP A 90 8.69 6.70 -2.15
C TRP A 90 8.23 6.06 -0.85
N LEU A 91 8.05 4.75 -0.85
CA LEU A 91 7.60 4.04 0.35
C LEU A 91 8.65 4.07 1.46
N THR A 92 9.93 4.03 1.11
CA THR A 92 11.02 4.19 2.09
C THR A 92 10.97 5.58 2.72
N LEU A 93 10.75 6.61 1.92
CA LEU A 93 10.62 7.99 2.41
C LEU A 93 9.40 8.12 3.32
N MET A 94 8.25 7.62 2.89
CA MET A 94 7.02 7.68 3.69
C MET A 94 7.19 6.96 5.04
N HIS A 95 7.85 5.81 5.03
CA HIS A 95 8.15 5.07 6.26
C HIS A 95 8.98 5.91 7.24
N ALA A 96 9.87 6.75 6.72
CA ALA A 96 10.72 7.60 7.54
C ALA A 96 9.99 8.83 8.09
N ILE A 97 9.02 9.39 7.34
CA ILE A 97 8.43 10.70 7.67
C ILE A 97 7.00 10.65 8.19
N TYR A 98 6.21 9.63 7.86
CA TYR A 98 4.83 9.53 8.30
C TYR A 98 4.67 8.56 9.46
N SER A 99 3.83 8.92 10.43
CA SER A 99 3.36 7.99 11.45
C SER A 99 2.13 7.22 10.94
N VAL A 100 1.77 6.16 11.65
CA VAL A 100 0.54 5.39 11.38
C VAL A 100 -0.69 6.31 11.46
N ASP A 101 -0.74 7.18 12.46
CA ASP A 101 -1.87 8.09 12.64
C ASP A 101 -1.97 9.12 11.51
N GLU A 102 -0.84 9.62 11.03
CA GLU A 102 -0.82 10.58 9.93
C GLU A 102 -1.32 9.98 8.61
N MET A 103 -1.06 8.69 8.39
CA MET A 103 -1.51 8.00 7.16
C MET A 103 -2.96 7.53 7.22
N LYS A 104 -3.56 7.48 8.39
CA LYS A 104 -4.93 6.98 8.52
C LYS A 104 -5.89 7.83 7.69
N ASN A 105 -6.65 7.17 6.82
CA ASN A 105 -7.62 7.80 5.91
C ASN A 105 -7.00 8.79 4.92
N ARG A 106 -5.68 8.68 4.67
CA ARG A 106 -4.96 9.54 3.76
C ARG A 106 -4.69 8.81 2.44
N VAL A 107 -4.83 9.53 1.33
CA VAL A 107 -4.44 9.04 0.00
C VAL A 107 -3.24 9.85 -0.46
N GLU A 108 -2.15 9.16 -0.80
CA GLU A 108 -0.94 9.76 -1.34
C GLU A 108 -0.76 9.29 -2.78
N PHE A 109 -0.35 10.22 -3.64
CA PHE A 109 -0.05 9.93 -5.05
C PHE A 109 1.47 9.87 -5.24
N LEU A 110 1.88 8.81 -5.91
CA LEU A 110 3.29 8.60 -6.21
C LEU A 110 3.80 9.64 -7.21
#